data_58cfaeca88b1f4ef1d538db3dec84de8
#
_entry.id   58cfaeca88b1f4ef1d538db3dec84de8
#
_cell.length_a   1.000
_cell.length_b   1.000
_cell.length_c   1.000
_cell.angle_alpha   90.00
_cell.angle_beta   90.00
_cell.angle_gamma   90.00
#
_symmetry.space_group_name_H-M   'P 1'
#
loop_
_entity.id
_entity.type
_entity.pdbx_description
1 polymer ?
#
loop_
_entity_poly.entity_id
_entity_poly.type
_entity_poly.pdbx_seq_one_letter_code
_entity_poly.pdbx_strand_id
1 'polypeptide(L)'
;MANRDAILLFIEDRSVLASLQFSLTIEGFQVVDGVSDATDPEVAAAMVIDQSYFGDGVAVLRDLRMQDCRTPAIVLATNPNTGLRARLHALGAELIEKPLLGDELSHAIHALLEIRKAA
;
A
#
# COMPACT_ATOMS: atom_id res chain seq x y z
N MET A 1 13.36 -14.61 6.46
CA MET A 1 12.58 -14.14 7.62
C MET A 1 11.65 -13.00 7.19
N ALA A 2 10.37 -13.09 7.55
CA ALA A 2 9.42 -12.05 7.20
C ALA A 2 9.75 -10.76 7.94
N ASN A 3 9.58 -9.63 7.26
CA ASN A 3 9.92 -8.32 7.80
C ASN A 3 8.64 -7.62 8.29
N ARG A 4 8.47 -7.57 9.61
CA ARG A 4 7.27 -7.01 10.24
C ARG A 4 7.17 -5.50 10.15
N ASP A 5 8.27 -4.82 9.82
CA ASP A 5 8.29 -3.36 9.69
C ASP A 5 8.27 -2.91 8.25
N ALA A 6 8.15 -3.85 7.31
CA ALA A 6 8.23 -3.53 5.90
C ALA A 6 6.95 -2.87 5.38
N ILE A 7 7.13 -1.88 4.54
CA ILE A 7 6.06 -1.31 3.72
C ILE A 7 6.20 -1.97 2.36
N LEU A 8 5.20 -2.72 1.94
CA LEU A 8 5.24 -3.39 0.65
C LEU A 8 4.65 -2.50 -0.42
N LEU A 9 5.36 -2.34 -1.53
CA LEU A 9 4.90 -1.54 -2.66
C LEU A 9 4.50 -2.46 -3.81
N PHE A 10 3.23 -2.41 -4.19
CA PHE A 10 2.71 -3.12 -5.35
C PHE A 10 2.52 -2.10 -6.47
N ILE A 11 3.63 -1.72 -7.11
CA ILE A 11 3.70 -0.68 -8.13
C ILE A 11 4.35 -1.30 -9.36
N GLU A 12 3.65 -1.31 -10.48
CA GLU A 12 4.16 -1.93 -11.71
C GLU A 12 5.18 -1.04 -12.42
N ASP A 13 4.96 0.28 -12.43
CA ASP A 13 5.87 1.23 -13.08
C ASP A 13 7.18 1.30 -12.30
N ARG A 14 8.27 0.85 -12.94
CA ARG A 14 9.58 0.74 -12.29
C ARG A 14 10.12 2.09 -11.82
N SER A 15 9.88 3.15 -12.59
CA SER A 15 10.33 4.49 -12.22
C SER A 15 9.60 5.01 -10.99
N VAL A 16 8.31 4.80 -10.94
CA VAL A 16 7.50 5.20 -9.78
C VAL A 16 7.90 4.38 -8.56
N LEU A 17 8.08 3.08 -8.73
CA LEU A 17 8.52 2.21 -7.64
C LEU A 17 9.85 2.70 -7.04
N ALA A 18 10.85 2.95 -7.90
CA ALA A 18 12.16 3.42 -7.44
C ALA A 18 12.06 4.76 -6.72
N SER A 19 11.24 5.67 -7.24
CA SER A 19 11.05 6.98 -6.65
C SER A 19 10.42 6.89 -5.27
N LEU A 20 9.39 6.05 -5.12
CA LEU A 20 8.74 5.86 -3.83
C LEU A 20 9.65 5.14 -2.84
N GLN A 21 10.40 4.14 -3.30
CA GLN A 21 11.37 3.46 -2.43
C GLN A 21 12.38 4.45 -1.88
N PHE A 22 12.89 5.33 -2.73
CA PHE A 22 13.88 6.33 -2.31
C PHE A 22 13.28 7.30 -1.29
N SER A 23 12.14 7.91 -1.61
CA SER A 23 11.56 8.94 -0.74
C SER A 23 11.09 8.37 0.60
N LEU A 24 10.49 7.20 0.60
CA LEU A 24 10.02 6.61 1.86
C LEU A 24 11.19 6.10 2.72
N THR A 25 12.25 5.62 2.09
CA THR A 25 13.45 5.19 2.81
C THR A 25 14.09 6.39 3.53
N ILE A 26 14.15 7.56 2.87
CA ILE A 26 14.67 8.78 3.49
C ILE A 26 13.83 9.15 4.73
N GLU A 27 12.53 8.89 4.68
CA GLU A 27 11.64 9.16 5.81
C GLU A 27 11.76 8.16 6.95
N GLY A 28 12.59 7.15 6.80
CA GLY A 28 12.84 6.16 7.84
C GLY A 28 12.06 4.87 7.70
N PHE A 29 11.30 4.69 6.62
CA PHE A 29 10.55 3.45 6.41
C PHE A 29 11.44 2.39 5.77
N GLN A 30 11.17 1.14 6.09
CA GLN A 30 11.75 0.00 5.42
C GLN A 30 10.82 -0.41 4.29
N VAL A 31 11.27 -0.28 3.04
CA VAL A 31 10.41 -0.37 1.88
C VAL A 31 10.87 -1.51 0.98
N VAL A 32 9.94 -2.36 0.57
CA VAL A 32 10.24 -3.56 -0.21
C VAL A 32 9.26 -3.68 -1.36
N ASP A 33 9.74 -4.13 -2.52
CA ASP A 33 8.88 -4.46 -3.66
C ASP A 33 8.01 -5.67 -3.28
N GLY A 34 6.69 -5.50 -3.39
CA GLY A 34 5.73 -6.53 -2.98
C GLY A 34 5.78 -7.82 -3.77
N VAL A 35 6.39 -7.81 -4.98
CA VAL A 35 6.54 -9.05 -5.77
C VAL A 35 7.76 -9.87 -5.37
N SER A 36 8.59 -9.36 -4.47
CA SER A 36 9.77 -10.09 -4.02
C SER A 36 9.37 -11.34 -3.23
N ASP A 37 10.06 -12.45 -3.47
CA ASP A 37 9.82 -13.69 -2.74
C ASP A 37 10.14 -13.57 -1.24
N ALA A 38 10.88 -12.54 -0.87
CA ALA A 38 11.23 -12.29 0.52
C ALA A 38 10.12 -11.62 1.32
N THR A 39 9.00 -11.26 0.67
CA THR A 39 7.91 -10.54 1.33
C THR A 39 6.80 -11.47 1.78
N ASP A 40 6.15 -11.09 2.87
CA ASP A 40 4.96 -11.78 3.36
C ASP A 40 3.92 -10.70 3.73
N PRO A 41 2.88 -10.53 2.91
CA PRO A 41 1.87 -9.50 3.17
C PRO A 41 1.21 -9.61 4.54
N GLU A 42 1.09 -10.81 5.09
CA GLU A 42 0.41 -11.00 6.37
C GLU A 42 1.16 -10.41 7.55
N VAL A 43 2.48 -10.29 7.44
CA VAL A 43 3.29 -9.75 8.54
C VAL A 43 3.87 -8.37 8.25
N ALA A 44 3.63 -7.83 7.08
CA ALA A 44 4.10 -6.48 6.74
C ALA A 44 3.40 -5.43 7.61
N ALA A 45 4.03 -4.28 7.75
CA ALA A 45 3.45 -3.18 8.52
C ALA A 45 2.31 -2.51 7.75
N ALA A 46 2.47 -2.37 6.43
CA ALA A 46 1.45 -1.78 5.56
C ALA A 46 1.74 -2.16 4.10
N MET A 47 0.73 -1.97 3.26
CA MET A 47 0.85 -2.19 1.81
C MET A 47 0.42 -0.92 1.08
N VAL A 48 1.12 -0.59 -0.01
CA VAL A 48 0.72 0.48 -0.92
C VAL A 48 0.52 -0.17 -2.28
N ILE A 49 -0.68 -0.09 -2.81
CA ILE A 49 -1.06 -0.78 -4.05
C ILE A 49 -1.55 0.24 -5.06
N ASP A 50 -0.91 0.29 -6.24
CA ASP A 50 -1.42 1.12 -7.32
C ASP A 50 -2.63 0.45 -7.95
N GLN A 51 -3.69 1.20 -8.19
CA GLN A 51 -4.91 0.69 -8.80
C GLN A 51 -4.63 -0.03 -10.12
N SER A 52 -3.66 0.44 -10.87
CA SER A 52 -3.33 -0.14 -12.18
C SER A 52 -2.37 -1.31 -12.11
N TYR A 53 -1.98 -1.75 -10.92
CA TYR A 53 -1.00 -2.83 -10.74
C TYR A 53 -1.45 -4.09 -11.51
N PHE A 54 -0.68 -4.45 -12.54
CA PHE A 54 -0.98 -5.57 -13.45
C PHE A 54 -2.45 -5.58 -13.90
N GLY A 55 -2.98 -4.38 -14.20
CA GLY A 55 -4.33 -4.21 -14.71
C GLY A 55 -5.41 -4.02 -13.66
N ASP A 56 -5.25 -4.58 -12.45
CA ASP A 56 -6.26 -4.44 -11.40
C ASP A 56 -5.66 -4.66 -10.01
N GLY A 57 -5.12 -3.58 -9.44
CA GLY A 57 -4.54 -3.63 -8.10
C GLY A 57 -5.59 -3.90 -7.02
N VAL A 58 -6.84 -3.50 -7.26
CA VAL A 58 -7.92 -3.75 -6.29
C VAL A 58 -8.20 -5.25 -6.16
N ALA A 59 -8.07 -5.99 -7.26
CA ALA A 59 -8.23 -7.45 -7.22
C ALA A 59 -7.15 -8.10 -6.36
N VAL A 60 -5.91 -7.58 -6.40
CA VAL A 60 -4.84 -8.08 -5.53
C VAL A 60 -5.23 -7.91 -4.06
N LEU A 61 -5.71 -6.73 -3.69
CA LEU A 61 -6.14 -6.48 -2.31
C LEU A 61 -7.31 -7.36 -1.92
N ARG A 62 -8.30 -7.50 -2.80
CA ARG A 62 -9.45 -8.36 -2.54
C ARG A 62 -9.01 -9.80 -2.26
N ASP A 63 -8.10 -10.33 -3.08
CA ASP A 63 -7.62 -11.69 -2.91
C ASP A 63 -6.88 -11.87 -1.59
N LEU A 64 -6.07 -10.89 -1.21
CA LEU A 64 -5.39 -10.93 0.08
C LEU A 64 -6.40 -10.93 1.23
N ARG A 65 -7.43 -10.10 1.16
CA ARG A 65 -8.48 -10.07 2.19
C ARG A 65 -9.23 -11.39 2.28
N MET A 66 -9.45 -12.04 1.14
CA MET A 66 -10.10 -13.35 1.11
C MET A 66 -9.24 -14.44 1.76
N GLN A 67 -7.93 -14.25 1.76
CA GLN A 67 -6.99 -15.13 2.45
C GLN A 67 -6.77 -14.72 3.90
N ASP A 68 -7.61 -13.83 4.40
CA ASP A 68 -7.59 -13.35 5.76
C ASP A 68 -6.37 -12.48 6.10
N CYS A 69 -5.73 -11.89 5.10
CA CYS A 69 -4.67 -10.92 5.31
C CYS A 69 -5.30 -9.59 5.74
N ARG A 70 -4.94 -9.10 6.92
CA ARG A 70 -5.52 -7.89 7.52
C ARG A 70 -4.55 -6.71 7.54
N THR A 71 -3.43 -6.83 6.87
CA THR A 71 -2.42 -5.77 6.83
C THR A 71 -3.03 -4.47 6.31
N PRO A 72 -2.78 -3.33 6.97
CA PRO A 72 -3.30 -2.05 6.51
C PRO A 72 -2.85 -1.76 5.08
N ALA A 73 -3.77 -1.21 4.28
CA ALA A 73 -3.49 -0.98 2.86
C ALA A 73 -3.89 0.42 2.44
N ILE A 74 -3.10 0.99 1.55
CA ILE A 74 -3.37 2.25 0.87
C ILE A 74 -3.42 1.94 -0.62
N VAL A 75 -4.46 2.41 -1.31
CA VAL A 75 -4.56 2.26 -2.77
C VAL A 75 -4.39 3.63 -3.42
N LEU A 76 -3.49 3.69 -4.40
CA LEU A 76 -3.24 4.90 -5.18
C LEU A 76 -4.08 4.83 -6.46
N ALA A 77 -4.89 5.84 -6.71
CA ALA A 77 -5.79 5.83 -7.87
C ALA A 77 -5.85 7.18 -8.56
N THR A 78 -6.12 7.16 -9.86
CA THR A 78 -6.34 8.37 -10.66
C THR A 78 -7.84 8.51 -10.91
N ASN A 79 -8.40 9.68 -10.61
CA ASN A 79 -9.82 9.97 -10.79
C ASN A 79 -10.74 8.87 -10.25
N PRO A 80 -10.63 8.53 -8.95
CA PRO A 80 -11.45 7.47 -8.38
C PRO A 80 -12.93 7.86 -8.40
N ASN A 81 -13.77 6.90 -8.79
CA ASN A 81 -15.22 7.12 -8.78
C ASN A 81 -15.84 6.60 -7.48
N THR A 82 -17.14 6.84 -7.33
CA THR A 82 -17.87 6.44 -6.12
C THR A 82 -17.84 4.92 -5.90
N GLY A 83 -17.93 4.15 -6.98
CA GLY A 83 -17.90 2.69 -6.90
C GLY A 83 -16.55 2.19 -6.39
N LEU A 84 -15.46 2.76 -6.87
CA LEU A 84 -14.13 2.40 -6.40
C LEU A 84 -13.97 2.75 -4.92
N ARG A 85 -14.41 3.95 -4.53
CA ARG A 85 -14.31 4.38 -3.12
C ARG A 85 -15.07 3.43 -2.20
N ALA A 86 -16.26 3.00 -2.62
CA ALA A 86 -17.07 2.07 -1.83
C ALA A 86 -16.39 0.71 -1.69
N ARG A 87 -15.82 0.20 -2.80
CA ARG A 87 -15.13 -1.09 -2.77
C ARG A 87 -13.91 -1.06 -1.85
N LEU A 88 -13.13 0.03 -1.90
CA LEU A 88 -11.95 0.15 -1.05
C LEU A 88 -12.33 0.29 0.41
N HIS A 89 -13.39 1.02 0.70
CA HIS A 89 -13.90 1.12 2.07
C HIS A 89 -14.29 -0.25 2.60
N ALA A 90 -14.99 -1.05 1.78
CA ALA A 90 -15.41 -2.40 2.16
C ALA A 90 -14.20 -3.32 2.40
N LEU A 91 -13.09 -3.07 1.71
CA LEU A 91 -11.86 -3.86 1.89
C LEU A 91 -10.97 -3.30 3.01
N GLY A 92 -11.42 -2.26 3.69
CA GLY A 92 -10.64 -1.65 4.77
C GLY A 92 -9.40 -0.93 4.31
N ALA A 93 -9.42 -0.35 3.11
CA ALA A 93 -8.27 0.34 2.55
C ALA A 93 -8.47 1.85 2.52
N GLU A 94 -7.36 2.58 2.71
CA GLU A 94 -7.34 4.02 2.50
C GLU A 94 -7.12 4.30 1.01
N LEU A 95 -7.66 5.41 0.52
CA LEU A 95 -7.50 5.83 -0.87
C LEU A 95 -6.73 7.14 -0.92
N ILE A 96 -5.68 7.18 -1.75
CA ILE A 96 -4.97 8.42 -2.04
C ILE A 96 -5.05 8.66 -3.54
N GLU A 97 -5.51 9.84 -3.93
CA GLU A 97 -5.65 10.21 -5.33
C GLU A 97 -4.33 10.72 -5.88
N LYS A 98 -3.93 10.19 -7.04
CA LYS A 98 -2.74 10.67 -7.75
C LYS A 98 -3.08 11.95 -8.52
N PRO A 99 -2.12 12.85 -8.76
CA PRO A 99 -0.69 12.74 -8.43
C PRO A 99 -0.43 12.94 -6.94
N LEU A 100 0.64 12.31 -6.46
CA LEU A 100 1.06 12.47 -5.07
C LEU A 100 1.77 13.81 -4.92
N LEU A 101 1.20 14.68 -4.11
CA LEU A 101 1.73 16.02 -3.88
C LEU A 101 2.33 16.07 -2.47
N GLY A 102 3.62 16.36 -2.40
CA GLY A 102 4.29 16.47 -1.11
C GLY A 102 4.40 15.14 -0.39
N ASP A 103 4.05 15.14 0.88
CA ASP A 103 4.27 14.00 1.77
C ASP A 103 2.97 13.30 2.18
N GLU A 104 1.94 13.36 1.34
CA GLU A 104 0.65 12.72 1.60
C GLU A 104 0.78 11.25 1.94
N LEU A 105 1.59 10.52 1.16
CA LEU A 105 1.73 9.08 1.33
C LEU A 105 2.42 8.76 2.65
N SER A 106 3.51 9.46 2.97
CA SER A 106 4.22 9.20 4.23
C SER A 106 3.33 9.52 5.44
N HIS A 107 2.55 10.60 5.37
CA HIS A 107 1.59 10.93 6.43
C HIS A 107 0.55 9.84 6.61
N ALA A 108 0.02 9.31 5.50
CA ALA A 108 -0.98 8.24 5.56
C ALA A 108 -0.39 6.96 6.16
N ILE A 109 0.84 6.62 5.79
CA ILE A 109 1.52 5.45 6.35
C ILE A 109 1.72 5.63 7.85
N HIS A 110 2.22 6.81 8.28
CA HIS A 110 2.39 7.08 9.71
C HIS A 110 1.08 6.94 10.47
N ALA A 111 -0.01 7.45 9.91
CA ALA A 111 -1.33 7.36 10.56
C ALA A 111 -1.77 5.91 10.72
N LEU A 112 -1.58 5.08 9.70
CA LEU A 112 -1.91 3.66 9.78
C LEU A 112 -1.08 2.94 10.83
N LEU A 113 0.22 3.24 10.91
CA LEU A 113 1.09 2.60 11.89
C LEU A 113 0.75 3.02 13.32
N GLU A 114 0.34 4.27 13.53
CA GLU A 114 -0.08 4.72 14.85
C GLU A 114 -1.36 4.02 15.30
N ILE A 115 -2.33 3.86 14.42
CA ILE A 115 -3.56 3.14 14.72
C ILE A 115 -3.24 1.70 15.10
N ARG A 116 -2.33 1.07 14.35
CA ARG A 116 -1.95 -0.31 14.59
C ARG A 116 -1.26 -0.49 15.94
N LYS A 117 -0.39 0.47 16.33
CA LYS A 117 0.28 0.43 17.63
C LYS A 117 -0.68 0.58 18.79
N ALA A 118 -1.75 1.35 18.59
CA ALA A 118 -2.75 1.61 19.62
C ALA A 118 -3.70 0.44 19.84
N ALA A 119 -3.80 -0.45 18.88
CA ALA A 119 -4.75 -1.56 18.88
C ALA A 119 -4.32 -2.74 19.78
#